data_7723f2910b9146579af01e4948e695c1
#
_entry.id   7723f2910b9146579af01e4948e695c1
#
_cell.length_a   1.000
_cell.length_b   1.000
_cell.length_c   1.000
_cell.angle_alpha   90.00
_cell.angle_beta   90.00
_cell.angle_gamma   90.00
#
_symmetry.space_group_name_H-M   'P 1'
#
loop_
_entity.id
_entity.type
_entity.pdbx_description
1 polymer ?
#
loop_
_entity_poly.entity_id
_entity_poly.type
_entity_poly.pdbx_seq_one_letter_code
_entity_poly.pdbx_strand_id
1 'polypeptide(L)'
;MVAQAPATAPPTQPPQGGPPPAEHQHPAPTNLKVLPKTLTGEQVHEIMEQWEAALGAHCNTCHTADPSHLDARGRPRLNFADDSKKEKGTARLMFKMMQDINENYVSMVENSGAPVTCGTCHRGHLGPEPWVAPKEKDDHDHDHEHEAPPPAGAPAPQPK
;
A
#
# COMPACT_ATOMS: atom_id res chain seq x y z
N MET A 1 9.93 -69.36 32.26
CA MET A 1 8.97 -68.39 31.66
C MET A 1 9.72 -67.13 31.39
N VAL A 2 10.02 -66.85 30.12
CA VAL A 2 10.76 -65.66 29.70
C VAL A 2 9.71 -64.71 29.10
N ALA A 3 9.55 -63.58 29.74
CA ALA A 3 8.62 -62.55 29.27
C ALA A 3 9.24 -61.77 28.11
N GLN A 4 8.59 -61.79 26.92
CA GLN A 4 8.94 -60.92 25.78
C GLN A 4 8.43 -59.52 25.99
N ALA A 5 9.32 -58.54 25.84
CA ALA A 5 8.98 -57.14 25.83
C ALA A 5 8.25 -56.76 24.50
N PRO A 6 7.28 -55.82 24.49
CA PRO A 6 6.58 -55.43 23.28
C PRO A 6 7.51 -54.59 22.36
N ALA A 7 7.49 -54.95 21.06
CA ALA A 7 8.22 -54.23 20.02
C ALA A 7 7.69 -52.81 19.86
N THR A 8 8.59 -51.83 19.99
CA THR A 8 8.32 -50.42 19.75
C THR A 8 8.13 -50.20 18.24
N ALA A 9 6.98 -49.62 17.84
CA ALA A 9 6.73 -49.25 16.46
C ALA A 9 7.71 -48.13 16.00
N PRO A 10 8.14 -48.12 14.72
CA PRO A 10 9.03 -47.09 14.21
C PRO A 10 8.33 -45.72 14.17
N PRO A 11 9.06 -44.60 14.39
CA PRO A 11 8.48 -43.29 14.34
C PRO A 11 7.91 -42.97 12.94
N THR A 12 6.66 -42.55 12.89
CA THR A 12 5.99 -42.10 11.67
C THR A 12 6.70 -40.81 11.19
N GLN A 13 7.35 -40.88 10.04
CA GLN A 13 7.91 -39.69 9.39
C GLN A 13 6.78 -38.69 9.10
N PRO A 14 7.00 -37.38 9.36
CA PRO A 14 6.06 -36.34 8.92
C PRO A 14 5.96 -36.40 7.38
N PRO A 15 4.80 -36.04 6.79
CA PRO A 15 4.62 -36.02 5.35
C PRO A 15 5.67 -35.08 4.74
N GLN A 16 6.49 -35.65 3.84
CA GLN A 16 7.44 -34.85 3.06
C GLN A 16 6.63 -33.89 2.19
N GLY A 17 6.74 -32.60 2.46
CA GLY A 17 6.15 -31.55 1.64
C GLY A 17 6.53 -31.81 0.18
N GLY A 18 5.53 -31.81 -0.70
CA GLY A 18 5.76 -31.83 -2.13
C GLY A 18 6.68 -30.67 -2.52
N PRO A 19 7.25 -30.70 -3.74
CA PRO A 19 8.07 -29.58 -4.23
C PRO A 19 7.28 -28.28 -4.06
N PRO A 20 7.93 -27.17 -3.64
CA PRO A 20 7.25 -25.90 -3.50
C PRO A 20 6.54 -25.59 -4.83
N PRO A 21 5.35 -24.94 -4.80
CA PRO A 21 4.66 -24.52 -6.01
C PRO A 21 5.67 -23.81 -6.90
N ALA A 22 5.71 -24.14 -8.20
CA ALA A 22 6.60 -23.47 -9.15
C ALA A 22 6.41 -21.97 -8.98
N GLU A 23 7.42 -21.30 -8.42
CA GLU A 23 7.45 -19.84 -8.31
C GLU A 23 7.12 -19.28 -9.69
N HIS A 24 6.09 -18.45 -9.77
CA HIS A 24 5.73 -17.78 -11.01
C HIS A 24 6.89 -16.86 -11.37
N GLN A 25 7.86 -17.37 -12.13
CA GLN A 25 9.03 -16.59 -12.54
C GLN A 25 8.56 -15.44 -13.45
N HIS A 26 8.63 -14.23 -12.94
CA HIS A 26 8.38 -13.06 -13.73
C HIS A 26 9.58 -12.81 -14.67
N PRO A 27 9.37 -12.65 -15.99
CA PRO A 27 10.46 -12.41 -16.91
C PRO A 27 11.19 -11.12 -16.59
N ALA A 28 12.48 -11.06 -16.95
CA ALA A 28 13.29 -9.86 -16.77
C ALA A 28 12.63 -8.65 -17.48
N PRO A 29 12.50 -7.49 -16.81
CA PRO A 29 11.87 -6.33 -17.40
C PRO A 29 12.75 -5.71 -18.50
N THR A 30 12.15 -5.34 -19.63
CA THR A 30 12.88 -4.80 -20.79
C THR A 30 12.66 -3.30 -21.03
N ASN A 31 11.72 -2.65 -20.30
CA ASN A 31 11.38 -1.24 -20.54
C ASN A 31 11.24 -0.43 -19.25
N LEU A 32 12.23 -0.53 -18.35
CA LEU A 32 12.29 0.31 -17.15
C LEU A 32 12.82 1.70 -17.50
N LYS A 33 12.03 2.76 -17.28
CA LYS A 33 12.39 4.16 -17.56
C LYS A 33 12.55 5.01 -16.31
N VAL A 34 11.87 4.66 -15.20
CA VAL A 34 11.90 5.41 -13.94
C VAL A 34 12.32 4.56 -12.76
N LEU A 35 12.25 3.26 -12.88
CA LEU A 35 12.75 2.30 -11.90
C LEU A 35 14.20 1.90 -12.24
N PRO A 36 15.00 1.49 -11.24
CA PRO A 36 16.35 0.98 -11.46
C PRO A 36 16.37 -0.19 -12.45
N LYS A 37 17.29 -0.15 -13.43
CA LYS A 37 17.40 -1.18 -14.46
C LYS A 37 17.93 -2.53 -13.96
N THR A 38 18.41 -2.56 -12.73
CA THR A 38 18.94 -3.75 -12.05
C THR A 38 17.88 -4.60 -11.39
N LEU A 39 16.60 -4.14 -11.34
CA LEU A 39 15.52 -4.87 -10.73
C LEU A 39 15.19 -6.14 -11.51
N THR A 40 14.92 -7.23 -10.76
CA THR A 40 14.40 -8.48 -11.31
C THR A 40 12.91 -8.35 -11.68
N GLY A 41 12.40 -9.31 -12.46
CA GLY A 41 10.97 -9.35 -12.78
C GLY A 41 10.09 -9.42 -11.54
N GLU A 42 10.51 -10.19 -10.54
CA GLU A 42 9.81 -10.35 -9.26
C GLU A 42 9.73 -9.01 -8.50
N GLN A 43 10.86 -8.33 -8.34
CA GLN A 43 10.91 -7.03 -7.67
C GLN A 43 10.05 -5.97 -8.37
N VAL A 44 10.03 -5.98 -9.70
CA VAL A 44 9.14 -5.09 -10.46
C VAL A 44 7.68 -5.46 -10.23
N HIS A 45 7.35 -6.75 -10.17
CA HIS A 45 5.98 -7.21 -9.89
C HIS A 45 5.50 -6.72 -8.52
N GLU A 46 6.30 -6.88 -7.46
CA GLU A 46 5.98 -6.37 -6.12
C GLU A 46 5.72 -4.84 -6.11
N ILE A 47 6.54 -4.09 -6.83
CA ILE A 47 6.33 -2.63 -6.98
C ILE A 47 5.01 -2.34 -7.71
N MET A 48 4.67 -3.10 -8.75
CA MET A 48 3.43 -2.91 -9.49
C MET A 48 2.20 -3.25 -8.66
N GLU A 49 2.25 -4.29 -7.81
CA GLU A 49 1.17 -4.61 -6.86
C GLU A 49 0.95 -3.46 -5.85
N GLN A 50 2.03 -2.87 -5.34
CA GLN A 50 1.92 -1.69 -4.47
C GLN A 50 1.26 -0.50 -5.19
N TRP A 51 1.59 -0.29 -6.47
CA TRP A 51 0.98 0.76 -7.28
C TRP A 51 -0.49 0.47 -7.58
N GLU A 52 -0.84 -0.79 -7.89
CA GLU A 52 -2.24 -1.22 -8.05
C GLU A 52 -3.07 -0.87 -6.81
N ALA A 53 -2.60 -1.28 -5.64
CA ALA A 53 -3.27 -1.01 -4.37
C ALA A 53 -3.39 0.50 -4.09
N ALA A 54 -2.31 1.25 -4.31
CA ALA A 54 -2.27 2.70 -4.05
C ALA A 54 -3.20 3.50 -4.98
N LEU A 55 -3.39 3.03 -6.21
CA LEU A 55 -4.17 3.70 -7.26
C LEU A 55 -5.59 3.15 -7.42
N GLY A 56 -5.93 2.03 -6.75
CA GLY A 56 -7.18 1.30 -7.03
C GLY A 56 -7.31 0.89 -8.49
N ALA A 57 -6.18 0.56 -9.12
CA ALA A 57 -6.10 0.22 -10.54
C ALA A 57 -5.79 -1.27 -10.71
N HIS A 58 -5.75 -1.74 -11.95
CA HIS A 58 -5.34 -3.10 -12.31
C HIS A 58 -4.27 -3.05 -13.40
N CYS A 59 -3.51 -4.15 -13.57
CA CYS A 59 -2.41 -4.24 -14.53
C CYS A 59 -2.82 -3.74 -15.93
N ASN A 60 -4.02 -4.10 -16.38
CA ASN A 60 -4.54 -3.71 -17.71
C ASN A 60 -4.92 -2.22 -17.80
N THR A 61 -4.95 -1.48 -16.71
CA THR A 61 -5.12 -0.02 -16.75
C THR A 61 -3.93 0.64 -17.45
N CYS A 62 -2.71 0.17 -17.16
CA CYS A 62 -1.47 0.75 -17.68
C CYS A 62 -0.78 -0.09 -18.75
N HIS A 63 -1.13 -1.38 -18.88
CA HIS A 63 -0.49 -2.30 -19.82
C HIS A 63 -1.48 -2.81 -20.87
N THR A 64 -1.03 -2.90 -22.12
CA THR A 64 -1.84 -3.39 -23.25
C THR A 64 -1.92 -4.90 -23.27
N ALA A 65 -3.04 -5.43 -23.77
CA ALA A 65 -3.15 -6.84 -24.08
C ALA A 65 -2.36 -7.17 -25.35
N ASP A 66 -1.69 -8.31 -25.37
CA ASP A 66 -1.00 -8.86 -26.53
C ASP A 66 -1.79 -10.08 -27.05
N PRO A 67 -2.57 -9.92 -28.11
CA PRO A 67 -3.38 -11.01 -28.66
C PRO A 67 -2.55 -12.10 -29.33
N SER A 68 -1.27 -11.85 -29.63
CA SER A 68 -0.36 -12.84 -30.20
C SER A 68 0.18 -13.81 -29.16
N HIS A 69 0.07 -13.49 -27.89
CA HIS A 69 0.50 -14.32 -26.77
C HIS A 69 -0.66 -14.60 -25.83
N LEU A 70 -1.14 -15.85 -25.83
CA LEU A 70 -2.25 -16.27 -24.97
C LEU A 70 -1.74 -17.01 -23.73
N ASP A 71 -2.46 -16.87 -22.62
CA ASP A 71 -2.26 -17.68 -21.42
C ASP A 71 -2.85 -19.09 -21.60
N ALA A 72 -2.67 -19.97 -20.61
CA ALA A 72 -3.19 -21.34 -20.63
C ALA A 72 -4.74 -21.43 -20.70
N ARG A 73 -5.44 -20.32 -20.48
CA ARG A 73 -6.91 -20.18 -20.55
C ARG A 73 -7.37 -19.52 -21.85
N GLY A 74 -6.45 -19.28 -22.80
CA GLY A 74 -6.75 -18.62 -24.08
C GLY A 74 -6.97 -17.10 -23.98
N ARG A 75 -6.59 -16.44 -22.89
CA ARG A 75 -6.71 -15.00 -22.71
C ARG A 75 -5.43 -14.30 -23.15
N PRO A 76 -5.51 -13.14 -23.83
CA PRO A 76 -4.34 -12.35 -24.18
C PRO A 76 -3.50 -12.02 -22.94
N ARG A 77 -2.20 -12.27 -23.02
CA ARG A 77 -1.24 -11.82 -22.01
C ARG A 77 -1.03 -10.31 -22.11
N LEU A 78 -0.55 -9.69 -21.04
CA LEU A 78 -0.22 -8.27 -21.09
C LEU A 78 1.20 -8.06 -21.63
N ASN A 79 1.35 -7.07 -22.50
CA ASN A 79 2.64 -6.57 -22.97
C ASN A 79 3.12 -5.48 -22.00
N PHE A 80 3.93 -5.88 -21.03
CA PHE A 80 4.46 -4.96 -20.01
C PHE A 80 5.51 -3.98 -20.60
N ALA A 81 6.06 -4.24 -21.77
CA ALA A 81 7.02 -3.35 -22.41
C ALA A 81 6.38 -2.26 -23.27
N ASP A 82 5.16 -2.48 -23.75
CA ASP A 82 4.44 -1.53 -24.61
C ASP A 82 4.15 -0.20 -23.89
N ASP A 83 4.33 0.91 -24.58
CA ASP A 83 4.13 2.28 -24.08
C ASP A 83 2.94 3.01 -24.73
N SER A 84 2.09 2.33 -25.44
CA SER A 84 0.96 2.94 -26.18
C SER A 84 -0.12 3.51 -25.25
N LYS A 85 -0.25 2.99 -24.03
CA LYS A 85 -1.20 3.51 -23.05
C LYS A 85 -0.67 4.77 -22.36
N LYS A 86 -1.46 5.86 -22.45
CA LYS A 86 -1.15 7.13 -21.82
C LYS A 86 -1.01 7.04 -20.29
N GLU A 87 -1.79 6.17 -19.66
CA GLU A 87 -1.78 5.93 -18.20
C GLU A 87 -0.40 5.50 -17.72
N LYS A 88 0.31 4.69 -18.48
CA LYS A 88 1.69 4.27 -18.18
C LYS A 88 2.67 5.45 -18.22
N GLY A 89 2.50 6.36 -19.19
CA GLY A 89 3.27 7.60 -19.28
C GLY A 89 2.99 8.52 -18.10
N THR A 90 1.72 8.69 -17.74
CA THR A 90 1.27 9.47 -16.57
C THR A 90 1.85 8.91 -15.28
N ALA A 91 1.78 7.59 -15.06
CA ALA A 91 2.33 6.95 -13.86
C ALA A 91 3.84 7.21 -13.71
N ARG A 92 4.61 7.19 -14.80
CA ARG A 92 6.05 7.53 -14.78
C ARG A 92 6.30 8.99 -14.41
N LEU A 93 5.47 9.91 -14.89
CA LEU A 93 5.58 11.32 -14.54
C LEU A 93 5.26 11.54 -13.05
N MET A 94 4.17 10.94 -12.57
CA MET A 94 3.77 11.02 -11.15
C MET A 94 4.83 10.40 -10.22
N PHE A 95 5.47 9.30 -10.65
CA PHE A 95 6.55 8.70 -9.89
C PHE A 95 7.76 9.63 -9.75
N LYS A 96 8.16 10.32 -10.81
CA LYS A 96 9.23 11.34 -10.75
C LYS A 96 8.86 12.49 -9.84
N MET A 97 7.62 12.99 -9.92
CA MET A 97 7.12 14.04 -9.03
C MET A 97 7.19 13.60 -7.56
N MET A 98 6.77 12.37 -7.25
CA MET A 98 6.84 11.81 -5.90
C MET A 98 8.29 11.74 -5.39
N GLN A 99 9.24 11.29 -6.25
CA GLN A 99 10.66 11.28 -5.90
C GLN A 99 11.17 12.69 -5.60
N ASP A 100 10.86 13.65 -6.45
CA ASP A 100 11.26 15.06 -6.28
C ASP A 100 10.73 15.66 -4.97
N ILE A 101 9.46 15.39 -4.64
CA ILE A 101 8.86 15.79 -3.36
C ILE A 101 9.65 15.21 -2.18
N ASN A 102 9.97 13.92 -2.22
CA ASN A 102 10.70 13.27 -1.15
C ASN A 102 12.13 13.79 -1.01
N GLU A 103 12.85 13.95 -2.13
CA GLU A 103 14.25 14.35 -2.16
C GLU A 103 14.45 15.82 -1.79
N ASN A 104 13.60 16.71 -2.30
CA ASN A 104 13.83 18.14 -2.23
C ASN A 104 12.97 18.87 -1.19
N TYR A 105 11.95 18.21 -0.63
CA TYR A 105 11.05 18.84 0.34
C TYR A 105 10.90 18.02 1.62
N VAL A 106 10.43 16.77 1.53
CA VAL A 106 10.17 15.95 2.71
C VAL A 106 11.45 15.71 3.52
N SER A 107 12.57 15.44 2.84
CA SER A 107 13.87 15.22 3.48
C SER A 107 14.41 16.42 4.24
N MET A 108 13.92 17.62 3.97
CA MET A 108 14.34 18.88 4.61
C MET A 108 13.52 19.22 5.85
N VAL A 109 12.45 18.50 6.12
CA VAL A 109 11.57 18.74 7.27
C VAL A 109 11.92 17.77 8.38
N GLU A 110 12.38 18.28 9.52
CA GLU A 110 12.61 17.47 10.70
C GLU A 110 11.32 16.79 11.16
N ASN A 111 11.40 15.50 11.46
CA ASN A 111 10.25 14.70 11.90
C ASN A 111 9.10 14.65 10.87
N SER A 112 9.40 14.75 9.58
CA SER A 112 8.41 14.67 8.50
C SER A 112 7.66 13.33 8.45
N GLY A 113 8.12 12.32 9.18
CA GLY A 113 7.54 10.98 9.19
C GLY A 113 7.98 10.15 7.98
N ALA A 114 7.08 9.29 7.49
CA ALA A 114 7.35 8.44 6.34
C ALA A 114 7.38 9.25 5.04
N PRO A 115 8.19 8.82 4.06
CA PRO A 115 8.18 9.41 2.72
C PRO A 115 6.79 9.39 2.08
N VAL A 116 6.52 10.38 1.23
CA VAL A 116 5.31 10.41 0.40
C VAL A 116 5.35 9.25 -0.60
N THR A 117 4.24 8.57 -0.76
CA THR A 117 4.04 7.47 -1.72
C THR A 117 2.87 7.77 -2.65
N CYS A 118 2.65 6.94 -3.67
CA CYS A 118 1.44 7.04 -4.51
C CYS A 118 0.17 7.02 -3.64
N GLY A 119 0.12 6.13 -2.64
CA GLY A 119 -1.03 5.98 -1.74
C GLY A 119 -1.28 7.20 -0.86
N THR A 120 -0.27 8.01 -0.56
CA THR A 120 -0.43 9.25 0.23
C THR A 120 -1.43 10.21 -0.43
N CYS A 121 -1.36 10.34 -1.74
CA CYS A 121 -2.26 11.22 -2.50
C CYS A 121 -3.47 10.47 -3.07
N HIS A 122 -3.28 9.27 -3.61
CA HIS A 122 -4.31 8.54 -4.35
C HIS A 122 -5.27 7.75 -3.45
N ARG A 123 -4.80 7.18 -2.34
CA ARG A 123 -5.66 6.49 -1.34
C ARG A 123 -6.59 5.42 -1.94
N GLY A 124 -6.10 4.65 -2.92
CA GLY A 124 -6.87 3.63 -3.62
C GLY A 124 -7.75 4.14 -4.77
N HIS A 125 -7.54 5.39 -5.23
CA HIS A 125 -8.28 5.98 -6.36
C HIS A 125 -7.34 6.38 -7.48
N LEU A 126 -7.68 6.06 -8.72
CA LEU A 126 -6.86 6.41 -9.89
C LEU A 126 -6.69 7.93 -10.06
N GLY A 127 -7.73 8.70 -9.75
CA GLY A 127 -7.69 10.15 -9.58
C GLY A 127 -7.80 10.50 -8.11
N PRO A 128 -6.87 11.32 -7.53
CA PRO A 128 -6.97 11.73 -6.14
C PRO A 128 -8.30 12.44 -5.86
N GLU A 129 -8.98 12.03 -4.81
CA GLU A 129 -10.20 12.67 -4.36
C GLU A 129 -9.90 13.80 -3.37
N PRO A 130 -10.72 14.88 -3.34
CA PRO A 130 -10.62 15.90 -2.33
C PRO A 130 -10.67 15.30 -0.93
N TRP A 131 -9.76 15.74 -0.05
CA TRP A 131 -9.83 15.33 1.34
C TRP A 131 -11.01 16.02 2.04
N VAL A 132 -11.85 15.23 2.70
CA VAL A 132 -12.94 15.74 3.54
C VAL A 132 -12.58 15.42 4.98
N ALA A 133 -12.57 16.44 5.83
CA ALA A 133 -12.35 16.24 7.25
C ALA A 133 -13.43 15.30 7.82
N PRO A 134 -13.06 14.30 8.64
CA PRO A 134 -14.03 13.54 9.41
C PRO A 134 -14.87 14.51 10.23
N LYS A 135 -16.20 14.36 10.20
CA LYS A 135 -17.06 15.08 11.14
C LYS A 135 -16.68 14.60 12.53
N GLU A 136 -16.26 15.51 13.38
CA GLU A 136 -16.11 15.22 14.80
C GLU A 136 -17.49 14.72 15.28
N LYS A 137 -17.52 13.58 15.94
CA LYS A 137 -18.70 13.20 16.72
C LYS A 137 -18.74 14.20 17.84
N ASP A 138 -19.81 14.96 17.92
CA ASP A 138 -20.11 15.88 19.03
C ASP A 138 -20.39 15.03 20.29
N ASP A 139 -19.37 14.32 20.81
CA ASP A 139 -19.41 13.65 22.11
C ASP A 139 -19.11 14.66 23.24
N HIS A 140 -19.25 15.95 22.96
CA HIS A 140 -19.17 16.99 23.97
C HIS A 140 -20.58 17.26 24.53
N ASP A 141 -21.14 16.25 25.16
CA ASP A 141 -22.18 16.46 26.19
C ASP A 141 -21.44 16.98 27.44
N HIS A 142 -20.82 18.15 27.31
CA HIS A 142 -20.40 18.91 28.46
C HIS A 142 -21.66 19.62 28.98
N ASP A 143 -22.28 19.00 29.96
CA ASP A 143 -23.17 19.68 30.91
C ASP A 143 -22.41 20.88 31.50
N HIS A 144 -22.38 21.97 30.78
CA HIS A 144 -22.09 23.25 31.37
C HIS A 144 -23.31 23.62 32.22
N GLU A 145 -23.31 23.16 33.47
CA GLU A 145 -24.09 23.84 34.49
C GLU A 145 -23.76 25.32 34.39
N HIS A 146 -24.66 26.07 33.79
CA HIS A 146 -24.63 27.52 33.82
C HIS A 146 -24.83 27.94 35.28
N GLU A 147 -23.69 28.06 36.01
CA GLU A 147 -23.64 28.76 37.27
C GLU A 147 -24.19 30.17 37.02
N ALA A 148 -25.37 30.43 37.60
CA ALA A 148 -26.05 31.70 37.44
C ALA A 148 -25.10 32.83 37.91
N PRO A 149 -25.02 33.98 37.17
CA PRO A 149 -24.19 35.08 37.58
C PRO A 149 -24.59 35.55 39.00
N PRO A 150 -23.60 35.87 39.87
CA PRO A 150 -23.89 36.33 41.23
C PRO A 150 -24.75 37.57 41.19
N PRO A 151 -25.67 37.79 42.15
CA PRO A 151 -26.55 38.94 42.18
C PRO A 151 -25.72 40.22 42.26
N ALA A 152 -26.04 41.19 41.40
CA ALA A 152 -25.38 42.48 41.36
C ALA A 152 -25.61 43.20 42.70
N GLY A 153 -24.54 43.38 43.48
CA GLY A 153 -24.64 44.15 44.74
C GLY A 153 -23.68 43.74 45.89
N ALA A 154 -22.84 42.74 45.75
CA ALA A 154 -21.88 42.43 46.81
C ALA A 154 -20.64 43.37 46.74
N PRO A 155 -20.27 44.09 47.82
CA PRO A 155 -19.09 44.97 47.82
C PRO A 155 -17.80 44.12 47.81
N ALA A 156 -16.81 44.59 47.08
CA ALA A 156 -15.50 43.96 46.94
C ALA A 156 -14.79 43.89 48.30
N PRO A 157 -14.06 42.76 48.64
CA PRO A 157 -13.24 42.71 49.84
C PRO A 157 -12.03 43.65 49.73
N GLN A 158 -11.82 44.47 50.78
CA GLN A 158 -10.68 45.40 50.89
C GLN A 158 -9.39 44.62 51.26
N PRO A 159 -8.23 44.96 50.67
CA PRO A 159 -6.96 44.34 51.04
C PRO A 159 -6.51 44.83 52.39
N LYS A 160 -6.00 43.89 53.22
CA LYS A 160 -5.27 44.18 54.48
C LYS A 160 -3.82 44.45 54.21
#